data_aa357e693b26834ac34d02f2fba6ccae
#
_entry.id   aa357e693b26834ac34d02f2fba6ccae
#
_cell.length_a   1.000
_cell.length_b   1.000
_cell.length_c   1.000
_cell.angle_alpha   90.00
_cell.angle_beta   90.00
_cell.angle_gamma   90.00
#
_symmetry.space_group_name_H-M   'P 1'
#
loop_
_entity.id
_entity.type
_entity.pdbx_description
1 polymer ?
#
loop_
_entity_poly.entity_id
_entity_poly.type
_entity_poly.pdbx_seq_one_letter_code
_entity_poly.pdbx_strand_id
1 'polypeptide(L)'
;QAVLIEKVRNHANISVLENRMAVDLITGAKLGLTAAAERSRVLGLYVLDQTTGRVEAIAAAHTVLATGGAGKVYLYTTNPDSASGDGVAMAWRAGCRVANMEFMQFHPTCLYHPQAKSFLISEVLRGEGGLLKLPGANGELGERFMPRHDSRAELAPRDVVARSIDFEIKKRGLDCVYLDMRHKGEAFLRSHFPTIFARCLELGINIAEQPIPVVPAAHYSCGGVVTDLAGRTDLESLYAVGETAYTGLHGANRLASNSLLECVVFGDAVAENILAQSRELPAALPPWDETRVTDADEEVVVAHNWDELRRAMWNYVGIVRTDKRLERAANRIALLKKETEEFYSRFRVTRDLLELRNLETVADLMVRSARSRNESRGLH
;
A
#
# COMPACT_ATOMS: atom_id res chain seq x y z
N GLN A 1 6.17 15.59 11.62
CA GLN A 1 4.81 15.04 11.58
C GLN A 1 4.00 15.56 12.78
N ALA A 2 4.48 15.44 14.03
CA ALA A 2 3.76 15.90 15.23
C ALA A 2 3.29 17.36 15.14
N VAL A 3 4.15 18.28 14.71
CA VAL A 3 3.82 19.72 14.56
C VAL A 3 2.68 19.97 13.56
N LEU A 4 2.64 19.20 12.45
CA LEU A 4 1.56 19.32 11.46
C LEU A 4 0.23 18.79 12.02
N ILE A 5 0.26 17.67 12.72
CA ILE A 5 -0.92 17.09 13.38
C ILE A 5 -1.49 18.08 14.41
N GLU A 6 -0.62 18.67 15.22
CA GLU A 6 -1.04 19.68 16.21
C GLU A 6 -1.69 20.88 15.56
N LYS A 7 -1.09 21.43 14.48
CA LYS A 7 -1.68 22.55 13.72
C LYS A 7 -3.06 22.20 13.14
N VAL A 8 -3.20 21.00 12.56
CA VAL A 8 -4.48 20.54 12.01
C VAL A 8 -5.54 20.44 13.11
N ARG A 9 -5.22 19.80 14.25
CA ARG A 9 -6.17 19.60 15.35
C ARG A 9 -6.62 20.92 16.00
N ASN A 10 -5.75 21.92 16.03
CA ASN A 10 -6.02 23.19 16.67
C ASN A 10 -6.59 24.26 15.71
N HIS A 11 -6.79 23.93 14.42
CA HIS A 11 -7.30 24.89 13.45
C HIS A 11 -8.82 24.95 13.45
N ALA A 12 -9.40 26.15 13.67
CA ALA A 12 -10.85 26.34 13.83
C ALA A 12 -11.72 25.86 12.65
N ASN A 13 -11.16 25.88 11.43
CA ASN A 13 -11.88 25.49 10.21
C ASN A 13 -11.59 24.04 9.78
N ILE A 14 -10.91 23.23 10.60
CA ILE A 14 -10.60 21.84 10.28
C ILE A 14 -11.27 20.94 11.28
N SER A 15 -12.12 20.04 10.80
CA SER A 15 -12.72 18.96 11.59
C SER A 15 -12.03 17.64 11.26
N VAL A 16 -11.43 17.00 12.26
CA VAL A 16 -10.79 15.68 12.12
C VAL A 16 -11.80 14.62 12.56
N LEU A 17 -12.23 13.77 11.63
CA LEU A 17 -13.16 12.68 11.87
C LEU A 17 -12.37 11.38 12.03
N GLU A 18 -12.03 11.02 13.25
CA GLU A 18 -11.37 9.76 13.58
C GLU A 18 -12.36 8.59 13.58
N ASN A 19 -11.86 7.36 13.38
CA ASN A 19 -12.69 6.14 13.27
C ASN A 19 -13.74 6.21 12.16
N ARG A 20 -13.40 6.87 11.06
CA ARG A 20 -14.22 6.98 9.86
C ARG A 20 -13.51 6.33 8.69
N MET A 21 -14.24 5.52 7.93
CA MET A 21 -13.73 4.88 6.73
C MET A 21 -14.57 5.25 5.51
N ALA A 22 -13.93 5.75 4.46
CA ALA A 22 -14.61 6.03 3.20
C ALA A 22 -15.05 4.72 2.54
N VAL A 23 -16.34 4.64 2.19
CA VAL A 23 -16.93 3.47 1.52
C VAL A 23 -16.82 3.61 0.02
N ASP A 24 -17.32 4.74 -0.51
CA ASP A 24 -17.30 5.03 -1.94
C ASP A 24 -17.57 6.50 -2.23
N LEU A 25 -17.11 6.97 -3.41
CA LEU A 25 -17.42 8.30 -3.92
C LEU A 25 -18.86 8.36 -4.43
N ILE A 26 -19.53 9.48 -4.18
CA ILE A 26 -20.85 9.78 -4.73
C ILE A 26 -20.64 10.66 -5.96
N THR A 27 -20.92 10.10 -7.15
CA THR A 27 -20.79 10.82 -8.42
C THR A 27 -22.17 11.13 -9.01
N GLY A 28 -22.26 12.16 -9.82
CA GLY A 28 -23.50 12.46 -10.55
C GLY A 28 -23.99 11.29 -11.40
N ALA A 29 -23.05 10.48 -11.95
CA ALA A 29 -23.38 9.27 -12.69
C ALA A 29 -24.10 8.23 -11.82
N LYS A 30 -23.66 8.01 -10.58
CA LYS A 30 -24.31 7.11 -9.62
C LYS A 30 -25.71 7.61 -9.21
N LEU A 31 -25.93 8.92 -9.24
CA LEU A 31 -27.23 9.53 -8.95
C LEU A 31 -28.15 9.62 -10.18
N GLY A 32 -27.72 9.10 -11.33
CA GLY A 32 -28.52 9.12 -12.56
C GLY A 32 -28.57 10.50 -13.25
N LEU A 33 -27.69 11.45 -12.90
CA LEU A 33 -27.63 12.73 -13.58
C LEU A 33 -27.18 12.55 -15.04
N THR A 34 -27.85 13.26 -15.96
CA THR A 34 -27.67 13.05 -17.41
C THR A 34 -26.77 14.08 -18.07
N ALA A 35 -26.72 15.32 -17.55
CA ALA A 35 -25.83 16.36 -18.07
C ALA A 35 -24.37 15.95 -17.89
N ALA A 36 -23.56 16.03 -18.95
CA ALA A 36 -22.19 15.53 -18.97
C ALA A 36 -21.31 16.12 -17.83
N ALA A 37 -21.39 17.40 -17.60
CA ALA A 37 -20.62 18.08 -16.54
C ALA A 37 -21.05 17.67 -15.13
N GLU A 38 -22.34 17.44 -14.91
CA GLU A 38 -22.87 16.98 -13.62
C GLU A 38 -22.57 15.49 -13.41
N ARG A 39 -22.66 14.69 -14.46
CA ARG A 39 -22.42 13.24 -14.42
C ARG A 39 -20.99 12.90 -14.00
N SER A 40 -20.01 13.64 -14.48
CA SER A 40 -18.59 13.45 -14.15
C SER A 40 -18.16 14.08 -12.82
N ARG A 41 -19.05 14.79 -12.11
CA ARG A 41 -18.72 15.47 -10.87
C ARG A 41 -18.81 14.55 -9.66
N VAL A 42 -17.83 14.64 -8.77
CA VAL A 42 -17.90 14.06 -7.42
C VAL A 42 -18.63 15.06 -6.51
N LEU A 43 -19.66 14.58 -5.84
CA LEU A 43 -20.57 15.36 -5.00
C LEU A 43 -20.34 15.14 -3.50
N GLY A 44 -19.52 14.16 -3.15
CA GLY A 44 -19.23 13.75 -1.80
C GLY A 44 -18.88 12.26 -1.73
N LEU A 45 -19.04 11.68 -0.56
CA LEU A 45 -18.69 10.28 -0.31
C LEU A 45 -19.57 9.67 0.77
N TYR A 46 -19.73 8.36 0.73
CA TYR A 46 -20.25 7.56 1.83
C TYR A 46 -19.12 7.21 2.80
N VAL A 47 -19.40 7.33 4.09
CA VAL A 47 -18.41 7.13 5.17
C VAL A 47 -18.99 6.23 6.24
N LEU A 48 -18.32 5.13 6.54
CA LEU A 48 -18.64 4.25 7.64
C LEU A 48 -18.10 4.84 8.95
N ASP A 49 -18.98 5.08 9.91
CA ASP A 49 -18.63 5.29 11.30
C ASP A 49 -18.34 3.94 11.96
N GLN A 50 -17.07 3.65 12.22
CA GLN A 50 -16.64 2.38 12.82
C GLN A 50 -17.11 2.22 14.28
N THR A 51 -17.51 3.30 14.94
CA THR A 51 -18.01 3.27 16.32
C THR A 51 -19.46 2.84 16.39
N THR A 52 -20.27 3.32 15.42
CA THR A 52 -21.72 3.05 15.39
C THR A 52 -22.12 1.98 14.38
N GLY A 53 -21.22 1.61 13.46
CA GLY A 53 -21.49 0.73 12.33
C GLY A 53 -22.40 1.34 11.25
N ARG A 54 -22.69 2.65 11.30
CA ARG A 54 -23.58 3.32 10.35
C ARG A 54 -22.81 4.00 9.23
N VAL A 55 -23.40 4.01 8.05
CA VAL A 55 -22.85 4.73 6.91
C VAL A 55 -23.58 6.06 6.74
N GLU A 56 -22.82 7.14 6.65
CA GLU A 56 -23.30 8.50 6.47
C GLU A 56 -22.90 9.02 5.08
N ALA A 57 -23.71 9.90 4.48
CA ALA A 57 -23.35 10.62 3.27
C ALA A 57 -22.82 12.00 3.64
N ILE A 58 -21.58 12.29 3.22
CA ILE A 58 -20.94 13.60 3.42
C ILE A 58 -20.89 14.32 2.08
N ALA A 59 -21.60 15.45 1.98
CA ALA A 59 -21.55 16.33 0.83
C ALA A 59 -20.25 17.16 0.82
N ALA A 60 -19.62 17.30 -0.33
CA ALA A 60 -18.41 18.09 -0.50
C ALA A 60 -18.41 18.87 -1.82
N ALA A 61 -17.98 20.12 -1.77
CA ALA A 61 -17.72 20.91 -2.98
C ALA A 61 -16.49 20.40 -3.74
N HIS A 62 -15.48 19.95 -2.99
CA HIS A 62 -14.26 19.31 -3.48
C HIS A 62 -13.88 18.12 -2.60
N THR A 63 -13.38 17.06 -3.20
CA THR A 63 -12.88 15.88 -2.50
C THR A 63 -11.41 15.65 -2.87
N VAL A 64 -10.55 15.44 -1.86
CA VAL A 64 -9.13 15.18 -2.06
C VAL A 64 -8.80 13.79 -1.52
N LEU A 65 -8.30 12.91 -2.37
CA LEU A 65 -7.79 11.60 -1.99
C LEU A 65 -6.33 11.74 -1.54
N ALA A 66 -6.06 11.52 -0.26
CA ALA A 66 -4.73 11.53 0.34
C ALA A 66 -4.51 10.27 1.18
N THR A 67 -4.94 9.12 0.65
CA THR A 67 -5.12 7.85 1.37
C THR A 67 -3.85 7.01 1.47
N GLY A 68 -2.73 7.49 0.91
CA GLY A 68 -1.48 6.72 0.88
C GLY A 68 -1.52 5.58 -0.14
N GLY A 69 -0.60 4.63 0.01
CA GLY A 69 -0.37 3.55 -0.94
C GLY A 69 -1.18 2.29 -0.66
N ALA A 70 -0.74 1.19 -1.27
CA ALA A 70 -1.44 -0.09 -1.29
C ALA A 70 -0.56 -1.28 -0.87
N GLY A 71 0.51 -1.04 -0.10
CA GLY A 71 1.47 -2.10 0.27
C GLY A 71 0.84 -3.26 1.04
N LYS A 72 -0.30 -3.05 1.70
CA LYS A 72 -1.02 -4.08 2.45
C LYS A 72 -1.55 -5.23 1.57
N VAL A 73 -1.64 -5.02 0.27
CA VAL A 73 -1.98 -6.09 -0.69
C VAL A 73 -0.96 -7.24 -0.69
N TYR A 74 0.25 -7.01 -0.17
CA TYR A 74 1.29 -8.03 -0.03
C TYR A 74 1.37 -8.58 1.39
N LEU A 75 1.81 -9.82 1.52
CA LEU A 75 1.97 -10.50 2.81
C LEU A 75 2.96 -9.75 3.72
N TYR A 76 4.09 -9.32 3.16
CA TYR A 76 5.09 -8.52 3.87
C TYR A 76 5.14 -7.10 3.31
N THR A 77 4.96 -6.13 4.19
CA THR A 77 5.00 -4.71 3.85
C THR A 77 5.60 -3.90 4.98
N THR A 78 6.26 -2.80 4.66
CA THR A 78 6.72 -1.79 5.63
C THR A 78 5.67 -0.71 5.89
N ASN A 79 4.54 -0.77 5.20
CA ASN A 79 3.48 0.21 5.32
C ASN A 79 2.59 -0.06 6.55
N PRO A 80 1.91 0.95 7.08
CA PRO A 80 0.92 0.78 8.14
C PRO A 80 -0.28 -0.05 7.65
N ASP A 81 -1.08 -0.54 8.60
CA ASP A 81 -2.25 -1.37 8.30
C ASP A 81 -3.31 -0.64 7.45
N SER A 82 -3.31 0.69 7.45
CA SER A 82 -4.20 1.53 6.65
C SER A 82 -3.78 1.67 5.17
N ALA A 83 -2.66 1.09 4.74
CA ALA A 83 -2.20 1.18 3.35
C ALA A 83 -2.87 0.12 2.45
N SER A 84 -4.19 0.14 2.39
CA SER A 84 -5.06 -0.81 1.67
C SER A 84 -5.46 -0.35 0.25
N GLY A 85 -4.97 0.83 -0.18
CA GLY A 85 -5.23 1.35 -1.52
C GLY A 85 -6.63 1.91 -1.73
N ASP A 86 -7.27 2.35 -0.65
CA ASP A 86 -8.67 2.78 -0.65
C ASP A 86 -8.97 3.88 -1.68
N GLY A 87 -8.12 4.90 -1.75
CA GLY A 87 -8.31 6.00 -2.72
C GLY A 87 -8.20 5.54 -4.17
N VAL A 88 -7.25 4.65 -4.48
CA VAL A 88 -7.09 4.07 -5.82
C VAL A 88 -8.33 3.25 -6.18
N ALA A 89 -8.80 2.40 -5.26
CA ALA A 89 -9.97 1.56 -5.47
C ALA A 89 -11.25 2.38 -5.66
N MET A 90 -11.49 3.39 -4.82
CA MET A 90 -12.64 4.29 -4.93
C MET A 90 -12.62 5.11 -6.23
N ALA A 91 -11.47 5.68 -6.59
CA ALA A 91 -11.31 6.43 -7.83
C ALA A 91 -11.56 5.56 -9.06
N TRP A 92 -11.03 4.33 -9.08
CA TRP A 92 -11.27 3.36 -10.15
C TRP A 92 -12.76 3.01 -10.29
N ARG A 93 -13.45 2.69 -9.19
CA ARG A 93 -14.90 2.41 -9.21
C ARG A 93 -15.75 3.62 -9.62
N ALA A 94 -15.22 4.83 -9.40
CA ALA A 94 -15.86 6.07 -9.83
C ALA A 94 -15.61 6.38 -11.32
N GLY A 95 -14.67 5.69 -11.99
CA GLY A 95 -14.36 5.84 -13.40
C GLY A 95 -13.10 6.63 -13.72
N CYS A 96 -12.25 6.94 -12.73
CA CYS A 96 -10.95 7.56 -12.97
C CYS A 96 -9.97 6.56 -13.60
N ARG A 97 -9.05 7.08 -14.42
CA ARG A 97 -7.89 6.32 -14.86
C ARG A 97 -6.93 6.09 -13.71
N VAL A 98 -6.34 4.91 -13.73
CA VAL A 98 -5.18 4.57 -12.89
C VAL A 98 -4.04 4.12 -13.79
N ALA A 99 -2.79 4.33 -13.37
CA ALA A 99 -1.63 3.99 -14.20
C ALA A 99 -0.48 3.44 -13.35
N ASN A 100 0.39 2.67 -13.99
CA ASN A 100 1.65 2.17 -13.43
C ASN A 100 1.48 1.33 -12.14
N MET A 101 0.35 0.67 -11.98
CA MET A 101 0.05 -0.13 -10.78
C MET A 101 0.99 -1.32 -10.59
N GLU A 102 1.68 -1.76 -11.64
CA GLU A 102 2.70 -2.81 -11.59
C GLU A 102 3.99 -2.39 -10.87
N PHE A 103 4.24 -1.10 -10.72
CA PHE A 103 5.48 -0.60 -10.10
C PHE A 103 5.32 -0.43 -8.58
N MET A 104 5.39 -1.57 -7.90
CA MET A 104 5.49 -1.61 -6.43
C MET A 104 6.95 -1.74 -6.02
N GLN A 105 7.47 -0.75 -5.29
CA GLN A 105 8.83 -0.78 -4.75
C GLN A 105 8.89 -1.69 -3.52
N PHE A 106 9.86 -2.60 -3.50
CA PHE A 106 10.14 -3.46 -2.36
C PHE A 106 11.41 -2.97 -1.64
N HIS A 107 11.34 -2.88 -0.32
CA HIS A 107 12.54 -2.71 0.51
C HIS A 107 13.19 -4.08 0.72
N PRO A 108 14.52 -4.22 0.57
CA PRO A 108 15.18 -5.51 0.66
C PRO A 108 15.07 -6.21 2.00
N THR A 109 15.09 -5.44 3.10
CA THR A 109 15.25 -5.96 4.45
C THR A 109 14.17 -5.43 5.39
N CYS A 110 13.12 -6.20 5.59
CA CYS A 110 12.15 -6.07 6.66
C CYS A 110 12.37 -7.19 7.67
N LEU A 111 12.23 -6.92 8.96
CA LEU A 111 12.39 -7.93 9.99
C LEU A 111 11.33 -9.03 9.81
N TYR A 112 11.79 -10.26 9.67
CA TYR A 112 10.94 -11.44 9.65
C TYR A 112 10.75 -11.96 11.08
N HIS A 113 9.61 -11.63 11.69
CA HIS A 113 9.28 -12.08 13.03
C HIS A 113 7.75 -12.06 13.22
N PRO A 114 7.13 -13.08 13.85
CA PRO A 114 5.66 -13.17 13.99
C PRO A 114 5.01 -11.96 14.68
N GLN A 115 5.71 -11.33 15.61
CA GLN A 115 5.23 -10.19 16.38
C GLN A 115 5.75 -8.84 15.87
N ALA A 116 6.64 -8.82 14.88
CA ALA A 116 7.17 -7.59 14.30
C ALA A 116 6.34 -7.17 13.10
N LYS A 117 5.27 -6.39 13.35
CA LYS A 117 4.58 -5.74 12.23
C LYS A 117 5.51 -4.73 11.56
N SER A 118 5.77 -4.91 10.25
CA SER A 118 6.33 -3.87 9.37
C SER A 118 7.63 -3.19 9.83
N PHE A 119 8.51 -3.85 10.59
CA PHE A 119 9.72 -3.22 11.11
C PHE A 119 10.84 -3.23 10.07
N LEU A 120 11.23 -2.03 9.62
CA LEU A 120 12.26 -1.83 8.61
C LEU A 120 13.67 -2.01 9.21
N ILE A 121 14.45 -2.92 8.67
CA ILE A 121 15.89 -3.00 8.92
C ILE A 121 16.58 -2.13 7.87
N SER A 122 17.05 -0.96 8.31
CA SER A 122 17.63 0.06 7.43
C SER A 122 18.77 -0.47 6.55
N GLU A 123 18.82 0.02 5.32
CA GLU A 123 19.93 -0.32 4.41
C GLU A 123 21.31 0.15 4.90
N VAL A 124 21.35 1.10 5.85
CA VAL A 124 22.60 1.56 6.47
C VAL A 124 23.35 0.40 7.13
N LEU A 125 22.65 -0.63 7.66
CA LEU A 125 23.33 -1.82 8.18
C LEU A 125 24.15 -2.53 7.11
N ARG A 126 23.64 -2.62 5.88
CA ARG A 126 24.39 -3.19 4.75
C ARG A 126 25.53 -2.27 4.34
N GLY A 127 25.30 -0.95 4.34
CA GLY A 127 26.33 0.07 4.12
C GLY A 127 27.51 -0.04 5.11
N GLU A 128 27.22 -0.35 6.36
CA GLU A 128 28.20 -0.57 7.41
C GLU A 128 28.79 -2.00 7.42
N GLY A 129 28.56 -2.78 6.37
CA GLY A 129 29.18 -4.09 6.17
C GLY A 129 28.36 -5.29 6.64
N GLY A 130 27.05 -5.14 6.83
CA GLY A 130 26.15 -6.26 7.08
C GLY A 130 26.15 -7.27 5.93
N LEU A 131 26.23 -8.56 6.25
CA LEU A 131 26.34 -9.65 5.28
C LEU A 131 25.02 -10.42 5.15
N LEU A 132 24.54 -10.58 3.93
CA LEU A 132 23.35 -11.38 3.63
C LEU A 132 23.73 -12.85 3.44
N LYS A 133 23.16 -13.70 4.30
CA LYS A 133 23.45 -15.12 4.38
C LYS A 133 22.21 -15.98 4.31
N LEU A 134 22.36 -17.16 3.75
CA LEU A 134 21.31 -18.18 3.74
C LEU A 134 21.20 -18.86 5.11
N PRO A 135 20.05 -19.48 5.47
CA PRO A 135 20.02 -20.43 6.55
C PRO A 135 20.91 -21.65 6.19
N GLY A 136 21.67 -22.13 7.15
CA GLY A 136 22.49 -23.33 7.03
C GLY A 136 21.82 -24.55 7.64
N ALA A 137 22.50 -25.68 7.65
CA ALA A 137 22.04 -26.89 8.32
C ALA A 137 22.11 -26.72 9.86
N ASN A 138 21.20 -27.38 10.58
CA ASN A 138 21.19 -27.45 12.05
C ASN A 138 21.12 -26.09 12.79
N GLY A 139 20.53 -25.05 12.16
CA GLY A 139 20.41 -23.73 12.78
C GLY A 139 21.66 -22.84 12.67
N GLU A 140 22.71 -23.30 12.01
CA GLU A 140 23.87 -22.47 11.69
C GLU A 140 23.58 -21.52 10.54
N LEU A 141 24.42 -20.46 10.41
CA LEU A 141 24.37 -19.61 9.21
C LEU A 141 25.05 -20.30 8.03
N GLY A 142 24.36 -20.27 6.91
CA GLY A 142 24.87 -20.72 5.62
C GLY A 142 25.79 -19.70 4.94
N GLU A 143 25.98 -19.89 3.66
CA GLU A 143 26.85 -19.07 2.84
C GLU A 143 26.31 -17.65 2.61
N ARG A 144 27.23 -16.71 2.41
CA ARG A 144 26.95 -15.37 1.88
C ARG A 144 26.63 -15.48 0.39
N PHE A 145 25.46 -14.98 -0.03
CA PHE A 145 24.99 -15.22 -1.41
C PHE A 145 25.09 -14.02 -2.35
N MET A 146 25.12 -12.78 -1.83
CA MET A 146 25.11 -11.57 -2.67
C MET A 146 26.24 -11.51 -3.72
N PRO A 147 27.49 -11.93 -3.45
CA PRO A 147 28.54 -11.89 -4.46
C PRO A 147 28.28 -12.73 -5.72
N ARG A 148 27.33 -13.67 -5.66
CA ARG A 148 26.90 -14.46 -6.84
C ARG A 148 25.92 -13.72 -7.74
N HIS A 149 25.26 -12.70 -7.19
CA HIS A 149 24.21 -11.95 -7.88
C HIS A 149 24.70 -10.62 -8.43
N ASP A 150 25.59 -9.92 -7.72
CA ASP A 150 26.14 -8.62 -8.13
C ASP A 150 27.57 -8.43 -7.58
N SER A 151 28.45 -7.85 -8.38
CA SER A 151 29.85 -7.60 -7.97
C SER A 151 29.98 -6.62 -6.81
N ARG A 152 28.98 -5.74 -6.59
CA ARG A 152 28.91 -4.81 -5.45
C ARG A 152 28.36 -5.48 -4.20
N ALA A 153 27.94 -6.73 -4.30
CA ALA A 153 27.36 -7.54 -3.23
C ALA A 153 26.23 -6.79 -2.48
N GLU A 154 26.30 -6.66 -1.15
CA GLU A 154 25.28 -6.00 -0.33
C GLU A 154 25.17 -4.49 -0.58
N LEU A 155 26.13 -3.87 -1.24
CA LEU A 155 26.11 -2.46 -1.65
C LEU A 155 25.44 -2.23 -3.02
N ALA A 156 24.94 -3.28 -3.66
CA ALA A 156 24.14 -3.15 -4.87
C ALA A 156 22.86 -2.33 -4.61
N PRO A 157 22.26 -1.70 -5.63
CA PRO A 157 20.97 -1.00 -5.51
C PRO A 157 19.89 -1.84 -4.86
N ARG A 158 18.93 -1.19 -4.19
CA ARG A 158 17.85 -1.84 -3.43
C ARG A 158 17.08 -2.89 -4.22
N ASP A 159 16.75 -2.59 -5.46
CA ASP A 159 16.03 -3.49 -6.36
C ASP A 159 16.84 -4.76 -6.68
N VAL A 160 18.14 -4.63 -6.90
CA VAL A 160 19.04 -5.77 -7.12
C VAL A 160 19.11 -6.64 -5.87
N VAL A 161 19.29 -6.05 -4.69
CA VAL A 161 19.36 -6.81 -3.43
C VAL A 161 18.00 -7.49 -3.14
N ALA A 162 16.88 -6.78 -3.29
CA ALA A 162 15.55 -7.34 -3.07
C ALA A 162 15.28 -8.53 -4.02
N ARG A 163 15.65 -8.39 -5.29
CA ARG A 163 15.51 -9.44 -6.31
C ARG A 163 16.37 -10.67 -5.98
N SER A 164 17.59 -10.44 -5.51
CA SER A 164 18.50 -11.52 -5.11
C SER A 164 17.96 -12.30 -3.91
N ILE A 165 17.46 -11.60 -2.90
CA ILE A 165 16.83 -12.23 -1.72
C ILE A 165 15.57 -13.01 -2.14
N ASP A 166 14.67 -12.42 -2.93
CA ASP A 166 13.46 -13.08 -3.42
C ASP A 166 13.78 -14.35 -4.23
N PHE A 167 14.81 -14.27 -5.07
CA PHE A 167 15.29 -15.42 -5.84
C PHE A 167 15.75 -16.57 -4.92
N GLU A 168 16.59 -16.29 -3.92
CA GLU A 168 17.11 -17.31 -3.01
C GLU A 168 15.98 -17.93 -2.16
N ILE A 169 15.09 -17.11 -1.65
CA ILE A 169 13.89 -17.56 -0.88
C ILE A 169 13.04 -18.50 -1.73
N LYS A 170 12.64 -18.07 -2.93
CA LYS A 170 11.73 -18.85 -3.78
C LYS A 170 12.39 -20.09 -4.37
N LYS A 171 13.66 -20.02 -4.73
CA LYS A 171 14.41 -21.15 -5.27
C LYS A 171 14.55 -22.29 -4.26
N ARG A 172 14.70 -21.96 -2.98
CA ARG A 172 15.02 -22.91 -1.91
C ARG A 172 13.82 -23.25 -1.01
N GLY A 173 12.67 -22.56 -1.20
CA GLY A 173 11.49 -22.72 -0.34
C GLY A 173 11.71 -22.19 1.08
N LEU A 174 12.48 -21.10 1.23
CA LEU A 174 12.80 -20.49 2.52
C LEU A 174 11.73 -19.47 2.92
N ASP A 175 11.58 -19.23 4.21
CA ASP A 175 10.73 -18.16 4.74
C ASP A 175 11.46 -16.82 4.79
N CYS A 176 12.76 -16.84 5.09
CA CYS A 176 13.61 -15.63 5.20
C CYS A 176 15.08 -15.93 4.87
N VAL A 177 15.86 -14.86 4.80
CA VAL A 177 17.33 -14.90 4.83
C VAL A 177 17.83 -14.15 6.07
N TYR A 178 19.14 -14.15 6.31
CA TYR A 178 19.72 -13.53 7.50
C TYR A 178 20.65 -12.38 7.12
N LEU A 179 20.52 -11.24 7.84
CA LEU A 179 21.48 -10.15 7.82
C LEU A 179 22.39 -10.27 9.05
N ASP A 180 23.66 -10.60 8.83
CA ASP A 180 24.64 -10.84 9.88
C ASP A 180 25.49 -9.59 10.15
N MET A 181 25.35 -9.05 11.36
CA MET A 181 26.09 -7.88 11.86
C MET A 181 27.03 -8.20 13.02
N ARG A 182 27.09 -9.45 13.49
CA ARG A 182 27.82 -9.86 14.72
C ARG A 182 29.30 -9.47 14.72
N HIS A 183 29.93 -9.45 13.56
CA HIS A 183 31.36 -9.07 13.41
C HIS A 183 31.65 -7.61 13.77
N LYS A 184 30.62 -6.75 13.92
CA LYS A 184 30.78 -5.34 14.33
C LYS A 184 30.89 -5.17 15.85
N GLY A 185 30.39 -6.14 16.62
CA GLY A 185 30.37 -6.09 18.08
C GLY A 185 29.26 -5.21 18.67
N GLU A 186 28.91 -5.51 19.93
CA GLU A 186 27.75 -4.90 20.59
C GLU A 186 27.88 -3.38 20.76
N ALA A 187 29.06 -2.89 21.17
CA ALA A 187 29.28 -1.45 21.41
C ALA A 187 29.04 -0.63 20.13
N PHE A 188 29.50 -1.11 18.99
CA PHE A 188 29.24 -0.47 17.69
C PHE A 188 27.75 -0.48 17.35
N LEU A 189 27.10 -1.64 17.47
CA LEU A 189 25.69 -1.80 17.10
C LEU A 189 24.76 -0.94 17.96
N ARG A 190 25.01 -0.84 19.26
CA ARG A 190 24.24 0.01 20.18
C ARG A 190 24.42 1.50 19.89
N SER A 191 25.62 1.94 19.54
CA SER A 191 25.90 3.37 19.27
C SER A 191 25.43 3.82 17.90
N HIS A 192 25.57 3.00 16.86
CA HIS A 192 25.21 3.37 15.48
C HIS A 192 23.77 3.05 15.12
N PHE A 193 23.17 2.03 15.72
CA PHE A 193 21.82 1.55 15.41
C PHE A 193 20.94 1.38 16.66
N PRO A 194 20.87 2.37 17.57
CA PRO A 194 20.21 2.22 18.87
C PRO A 194 18.75 1.77 18.75
N THR A 195 17.99 2.33 17.82
CA THR A 195 16.58 1.99 17.60
C THR A 195 16.39 0.56 17.08
N ILE A 196 17.23 0.14 16.11
CA ILE A 196 17.14 -1.22 15.56
C ILE A 196 17.61 -2.23 16.59
N PHE A 197 18.69 -1.93 17.33
CA PHE A 197 19.18 -2.78 18.40
C PHE A 197 18.12 -3.00 19.47
N ALA A 198 17.54 -1.92 20.01
CA ALA A 198 16.51 -1.98 21.04
C ALA A 198 15.28 -2.77 20.57
N ARG A 199 14.80 -2.48 19.34
CA ARG A 199 13.62 -3.15 18.81
C ARG A 199 13.82 -4.64 18.55
N CYS A 200 14.98 -5.05 18.02
CA CYS A 200 15.30 -6.46 17.85
C CYS A 200 15.40 -7.17 19.20
N LEU A 201 16.04 -6.51 20.20
CA LEU A 201 16.17 -7.06 21.54
C LEU A 201 14.82 -7.26 22.24
N GLU A 202 13.88 -6.31 22.10
CA GLU A 202 12.49 -6.46 22.58
C GLU A 202 11.78 -7.69 22.00
N LEU A 203 12.15 -8.07 20.79
CA LEU A 203 11.61 -9.24 20.08
C LEU A 203 12.43 -10.52 20.32
N GLY A 204 13.37 -10.49 21.28
CA GLY A 204 14.20 -11.64 21.63
C GLY A 204 15.40 -11.88 20.71
N ILE A 205 15.76 -10.92 19.84
CA ILE A 205 16.88 -11.02 18.89
C ILE A 205 18.00 -10.09 19.35
N ASN A 206 19.05 -10.63 19.97
CA ASN A 206 20.29 -9.88 20.25
C ASN A 206 21.16 -9.85 18.98
N ILE A 207 21.12 -8.73 18.25
CA ILE A 207 21.84 -8.61 16.96
C ILE A 207 23.37 -8.59 17.05
N ALA A 208 23.92 -8.53 18.27
CA ALA A 208 25.34 -8.72 18.53
C ALA A 208 25.74 -10.21 18.57
N GLU A 209 24.80 -11.08 18.88
CA GLU A 209 25.03 -12.53 19.04
C GLU A 209 24.32 -13.37 17.99
N GLN A 210 23.22 -12.84 17.45
CA GLN A 210 22.35 -13.54 16.51
C GLN A 210 22.21 -12.74 15.21
N PRO A 211 22.10 -13.39 14.05
CA PRO A 211 21.81 -12.73 12.81
C PRO A 211 20.34 -12.29 12.77
N ILE A 212 20.06 -11.21 12.06
CA ILE A 212 18.71 -10.65 11.92
C ILE A 212 17.97 -11.40 10.81
N PRO A 213 16.86 -12.09 11.07
CA PRO A 213 16.04 -12.68 10.01
C PRO A 213 15.35 -11.58 9.22
N VAL A 214 15.50 -11.58 7.89
CA VAL A 214 14.96 -10.54 7.02
C VAL A 214 14.28 -11.12 5.78
N VAL A 215 13.28 -10.39 5.29
CA VAL A 215 12.53 -10.69 4.08
C VAL A 215 12.30 -9.38 3.31
N PRO A 216 12.26 -9.38 1.97
CA PRO A 216 11.82 -8.21 1.24
C PRO A 216 10.38 -7.85 1.61
N ALA A 217 10.03 -6.58 1.53
CA ALA A 217 8.68 -6.12 1.86
C ALA A 217 8.22 -5.00 0.93
N ALA A 218 6.94 -5.01 0.55
CA ALA A 218 6.33 -3.93 -0.20
C ALA A 218 6.48 -2.61 0.57
N HIS A 219 6.92 -1.56 -0.12
CA HIS A 219 7.37 -0.33 0.52
C HIS A 219 6.70 0.93 -0.02
N TYR A 220 6.54 1.04 -1.35
CA TYR A 220 5.97 2.22 -1.99
C TYR A 220 5.31 1.89 -3.32
N SER A 221 4.09 2.41 -3.53
CA SER A 221 3.34 2.32 -4.79
C SER A 221 3.74 3.47 -5.71
N CYS A 222 4.39 3.20 -6.85
CA CYS A 222 4.76 4.24 -7.81
C CYS A 222 3.61 4.61 -8.74
N GLY A 223 2.63 3.73 -8.88
CA GLY A 223 1.39 3.94 -9.61
C GLY A 223 0.26 4.44 -8.71
N GLY A 224 -0.85 4.83 -9.33
CA GLY A 224 -2.02 5.35 -8.63
C GLY A 224 -3.02 6.02 -9.55
N VAL A 225 -3.87 6.87 -9.00
CA VAL A 225 -4.86 7.67 -9.71
C VAL A 225 -4.15 8.71 -10.58
N VAL A 226 -4.46 8.73 -11.87
CA VAL A 226 -3.86 9.69 -12.82
C VAL A 226 -4.29 11.11 -12.47
N THR A 227 -3.33 12.01 -12.32
CA THR A 227 -3.55 13.43 -12.05
C THR A 227 -2.76 14.33 -13.00
N ASP A 228 -3.23 15.55 -13.16
CA ASP A 228 -2.44 16.63 -13.76
C ASP A 228 -1.55 17.32 -12.71
N LEU A 229 -0.84 18.38 -13.13
CA LEU A 229 0.06 19.12 -12.24
C LEU A 229 -0.66 19.93 -11.13
N ALA A 230 -1.97 20.11 -11.24
CA ALA A 230 -2.81 20.70 -10.19
C ALA A 230 -3.48 19.64 -9.31
N GLY A 231 -3.08 18.34 -9.43
CA GLY A 231 -3.66 17.24 -8.69
C GLY A 231 -5.08 16.86 -9.08
N ARG A 232 -5.62 17.41 -10.20
CA ARG A 232 -6.98 17.10 -10.67
C ARG A 232 -7.01 15.72 -11.32
N THR A 233 -8.06 14.96 -11.05
CA THR A 233 -8.32 13.66 -11.68
C THR A 233 -9.21 13.81 -12.92
N ASP A 234 -9.62 12.70 -13.51
CA ASP A 234 -10.59 12.68 -14.64
C ASP A 234 -12.01 13.13 -14.24
N LEU A 235 -12.31 13.15 -12.95
CA LEU A 235 -13.62 13.57 -12.44
C LEU A 235 -13.56 14.99 -11.87
N GLU A 236 -14.57 15.79 -12.20
CA GLU A 236 -14.69 17.13 -11.64
C GLU A 236 -14.83 17.10 -10.12
N SER A 237 -14.21 18.06 -9.45
CA SER A 237 -14.20 18.21 -7.99
C SER A 237 -13.50 17.06 -7.24
N LEU A 238 -12.76 16.19 -7.94
CA LEU A 238 -11.95 15.14 -7.34
C LEU A 238 -10.47 15.36 -7.63
N TYR A 239 -9.68 15.32 -6.56
CA TYR A 239 -8.22 15.47 -6.57
C TYR A 239 -7.57 14.24 -5.93
N ALA A 240 -6.32 13.99 -6.28
CA ALA A 240 -5.50 12.99 -5.59
C ALA A 240 -4.08 13.51 -5.38
N VAL A 241 -3.51 13.25 -4.19
CA VAL A 241 -2.18 13.72 -3.78
C VAL A 241 -1.40 12.66 -3.02
N GLY A 242 -0.07 12.73 -3.08
CA GLY A 242 0.82 11.77 -2.42
C GLY A 242 0.76 10.39 -3.05
N GLU A 243 1.05 9.36 -2.28
CA GLU A 243 1.25 7.98 -2.78
C GLU A 243 0.01 7.35 -3.45
N THR A 244 -1.20 7.87 -3.22
CA THR A 244 -2.41 7.42 -3.93
C THR A 244 -2.51 7.95 -5.35
N ALA A 245 -1.77 9.03 -5.68
CA ALA A 245 -1.76 9.67 -6.99
C ALA A 245 -0.66 9.11 -7.90
N TYR A 246 -0.92 9.13 -9.20
CA TYR A 246 0.09 8.95 -10.23
C TYR A 246 0.32 10.29 -10.96
N THR A 247 1.38 10.98 -10.56
CA THR A 247 1.82 12.26 -11.14
C THR A 247 2.85 12.08 -12.26
N GLY A 248 3.39 10.87 -12.40
CA GLY A 248 4.50 10.56 -13.31
C GLY A 248 5.90 10.80 -12.72
N LEU A 249 6.01 11.49 -11.56
CA LEU A 249 7.29 11.84 -10.94
C LEU A 249 8.20 10.64 -10.69
N HIS A 250 7.63 9.54 -10.20
CA HIS A 250 8.42 8.38 -9.79
C HIS A 250 8.76 7.41 -10.92
N GLY A 251 8.09 7.53 -12.08
CA GLY A 251 8.31 6.61 -13.19
C GLY A 251 8.15 5.15 -12.77
N ALA A 252 9.12 4.32 -13.14
CA ALA A 252 9.13 2.88 -12.85
C ALA A 252 9.79 2.51 -11.52
N ASN A 253 10.39 3.46 -10.80
CA ASN A 253 11.04 3.23 -9.50
C ASN A 253 11.28 4.57 -8.78
N ARG A 254 10.70 4.73 -7.60
CA ARG A 254 10.82 5.96 -6.81
C ARG A 254 12.23 6.16 -6.26
N LEU A 255 12.76 7.37 -6.43
CA LEU A 255 13.96 7.80 -5.72
C LEU A 255 13.62 8.10 -4.24
N ALA A 256 14.49 7.67 -3.33
CA ALA A 256 14.32 7.90 -1.90
C ALA A 256 14.10 9.40 -1.58
N SER A 257 13.23 9.66 -0.61
CA SER A 257 12.83 11.00 -0.11
C SER A 257 11.93 11.83 -1.04
N ASN A 258 11.81 11.52 -2.33
CA ASN A 258 10.95 12.29 -3.26
C ASN A 258 9.47 12.21 -2.92
N SER A 259 9.01 11.14 -2.24
CA SER A 259 7.61 11.02 -1.84
C SER A 259 7.12 12.14 -0.92
N LEU A 260 7.95 12.60 0.03
CA LEU A 260 7.58 13.71 0.91
C LEU A 260 7.54 15.05 0.16
N LEU A 261 8.45 15.25 -0.79
CA LEU A 261 8.45 16.44 -1.64
C LEU A 261 7.20 16.47 -2.53
N GLU A 262 6.84 15.35 -3.13
CA GLU A 262 5.61 15.20 -3.91
C GLU A 262 4.37 15.55 -3.08
N CYS A 263 4.25 15.02 -1.87
CA CYS A 263 3.12 15.32 -0.99
C CYS A 263 2.98 16.83 -0.71
N VAL A 264 4.09 17.53 -0.46
CA VAL A 264 4.07 18.97 -0.16
C VAL A 264 3.72 19.78 -1.40
N VAL A 265 4.40 19.54 -2.53
CA VAL A 265 4.22 20.31 -3.76
C VAL A 265 2.81 20.13 -4.33
N PHE A 266 2.33 18.89 -4.44
CA PHE A 266 0.98 18.65 -4.96
C PHE A 266 -0.12 19.00 -3.97
N GLY A 267 0.15 18.91 -2.65
CA GLY A 267 -0.77 19.41 -1.63
C GLY A 267 -1.02 20.90 -1.76
N ASP A 268 0.04 21.68 -1.99
CA ASP A 268 -0.02 23.13 -2.22
C ASP A 268 -0.74 23.46 -3.54
N ALA A 269 -0.36 22.81 -4.64
CA ALA A 269 -1.00 23.00 -5.95
C ALA A 269 -2.50 22.69 -5.93
N VAL A 270 -2.93 21.64 -5.22
CA VAL A 270 -4.35 21.32 -5.04
C VAL A 270 -5.05 22.43 -4.24
N ALA A 271 -4.44 22.90 -3.14
CA ALA A 271 -5.01 23.97 -2.33
C ALA A 271 -5.20 25.25 -3.14
N GLU A 272 -4.19 25.69 -3.89
CA GLU A 272 -4.30 26.83 -4.79
C GLU A 272 -5.41 26.65 -5.84
N ASN A 273 -5.51 25.47 -6.45
CA ASN A 273 -6.52 25.20 -7.45
C ASN A 273 -7.94 25.21 -6.87
N ILE A 274 -8.14 24.67 -5.67
CA ILE A 274 -9.44 24.69 -4.97
C ILE A 274 -9.82 26.12 -4.59
N LEU A 275 -8.88 26.91 -4.06
CA LEU A 275 -9.14 28.32 -3.66
C LEU A 275 -9.49 29.22 -4.85
N ALA A 276 -8.96 28.90 -6.05
CA ALA A 276 -9.29 29.64 -7.28
C ALA A 276 -10.69 29.33 -7.83
N GLN A 277 -11.38 28.32 -7.28
CA GLN A 277 -12.71 27.90 -7.76
C GLN A 277 -13.78 28.22 -6.72
N SER A 278 -14.87 28.86 -7.19
CA SER A 278 -16.10 29.00 -6.39
C SER A 278 -17.04 27.86 -6.77
N ARG A 279 -17.24 26.91 -5.85
CA ARG A 279 -18.20 25.81 -6.03
C ARG A 279 -19.14 25.72 -4.84
N GLU A 280 -20.40 25.59 -5.15
CA GLU A 280 -21.42 25.39 -4.14
C GLU A 280 -21.44 23.93 -3.67
N LEU A 281 -21.79 23.73 -2.40
CA LEU A 281 -22.10 22.42 -1.88
C LEU A 281 -23.27 21.81 -2.67
N PRO A 282 -23.20 20.51 -3.00
CA PRO A 282 -24.34 19.85 -3.64
C PRO A 282 -25.56 19.87 -2.71
N ALA A 283 -26.73 19.78 -3.31
CA ALA A 283 -27.97 19.56 -2.57
C ALA A 283 -27.89 18.27 -1.74
N ALA A 284 -28.85 18.02 -0.89
CA ALA A 284 -28.89 16.83 -0.05
C ALA A 284 -28.60 15.54 -0.85
N LEU A 285 -27.61 14.77 -0.39
CA LEU A 285 -27.25 13.48 -0.99
C LEU A 285 -28.17 12.38 -0.45
N PRO A 286 -28.47 11.34 -1.25
CA PRO A 286 -29.28 10.22 -0.77
C PRO A 286 -28.55 9.51 0.38
N PRO A 287 -29.30 9.06 1.41
CA PRO A 287 -28.73 8.25 2.46
C PRO A 287 -28.23 6.91 1.91
N TRP A 288 -27.35 6.26 2.65
CA TRP A 288 -26.94 4.89 2.37
C TRP A 288 -28.13 3.95 2.54
N ASP A 289 -28.35 3.06 1.59
CA ASP A 289 -29.48 2.12 1.60
C ASP A 289 -29.02 0.76 2.16
N GLU A 290 -29.48 0.43 3.36
CA GLU A 290 -29.23 -0.86 4.04
C GLU A 290 -30.48 -1.79 4.03
N THR A 291 -31.51 -1.45 3.27
CA THR A 291 -32.78 -2.20 3.31
C THR A 291 -32.68 -3.63 2.78
N ARG A 292 -31.61 -3.96 2.06
CA ARG A 292 -31.38 -5.26 1.42
C ARG A 292 -30.29 -6.10 2.07
N VAL A 293 -29.70 -5.64 3.14
CA VAL A 293 -28.59 -6.32 3.80
C VAL A 293 -28.91 -6.67 5.25
N THR A 294 -28.27 -7.71 5.75
CA THR A 294 -28.38 -8.17 7.15
C THR A 294 -27.01 -8.15 7.80
N ASP A 295 -26.94 -8.38 9.10
CA ASP A 295 -25.69 -8.62 9.78
C ASP A 295 -25.10 -9.96 9.31
N ALA A 296 -23.77 -10.01 9.17
CA ALA A 296 -23.09 -11.24 8.77
C ALA A 296 -23.20 -12.28 9.89
N ASP A 297 -23.50 -13.52 9.52
CA ASP A 297 -23.57 -14.66 10.42
C ASP A 297 -22.19 -15.28 10.67
N GLU A 298 -21.22 -15.03 9.79
CA GLU A 298 -19.82 -15.46 9.96
C GLU A 298 -18.84 -14.46 9.32
N GLU A 299 -17.69 -14.25 9.97
CA GLU A 299 -16.62 -13.37 9.48
C GLU A 299 -15.45 -14.13 8.85
N VAL A 300 -15.50 -15.45 8.89
CA VAL A 300 -14.40 -16.31 8.42
C VAL A 300 -14.08 -16.09 6.94
N VAL A 301 -15.10 -15.79 6.11
CA VAL A 301 -14.93 -15.54 4.66
C VAL A 301 -14.02 -14.34 4.43
N VAL A 302 -14.26 -13.24 5.13
CA VAL A 302 -13.48 -12.00 4.98
C VAL A 302 -12.03 -12.23 5.43
N ALA A 303 -11.83 -12.86 6.58
CA ALA A 303 -10.50 -13.13 7.13
C ALA A 303 -9.69 -14.11 6.24
N HIS A 304 -10.36 -15.15 5.73
CA HIS A 304 -9.74 -16.13 4.83
C HIS A 304 -9.32 -15.51 3.51
N ASN A 305 -10.23 -14.79 2.84
CA ASN A 305 -9.97 -14.15 1.56
C ASN A 305 -8.88 -13.07 1.66
N TRP A 306 -8.83 -12.35 2.77
CA TRP A 306 -7.75 -11.42 3.09
C TRP A 306 -6.37 -12.09 3.09
N ASP A 307 -6.24 -13.20 3.78
CA ASP A 307 -4.97 -13.93 3.91
C ASP A 307 -4.58 -14.58 2.56
N GLU A 308 -5.54 -15.17 1.87
CA GLU A 308 -5.33 -15.80 0.57
C GLU A 308 -4.88 -14.79 -0.49
N LEU A 309 -5.55 -13.64 -0.58
CA LEU A 309 -5.19 -12.57 -1.51
C LEU A 309 -3.73 -12.14 -1.33
N ARG A 310 -3.34 -11.85 -0.09
CA ARG A 310 -2.00 -11.34 0.23
C ARG A 310 -0.92 -12.38 -0.05
N ARG A 311 -1.20 -13.66 0.21
CA ARG A 311 -0.30 -14.78 -0.14
C ARG A 311 -0.19 -14.96 -1.65
N ALA A 312 -1.30 -14.87 -2.38
CA ALA A 312 -1.30 -14.94 -3.84
C ALA A 312 -0.49 -13.79 -4.46
N MET A 313 -0.69 -12.56 -3.99
CA MET A 313 0.08 -11.39 -4.45
C MET A 313 1.56 -11.53 -4.13
N TRP A 314 1.93 -11.97 -2.93
CA TRP A 314 3.32 -12.21 -2.55
C TRP A 314 3.99 -13.26 -3.44
N ASN A 315 3.34 -14.39 -3.66
CA ASN A 315 3.92 -15.52 -4.37
C ASN A 315 3.98 -15.32 -5.88
N TYR A 316 2.98 -14.64 -6.47
CA TYR A 316 2.81 -14.59 -7.92
C TYR A 316 3.01 -13.20 -8.53
N VAL A 317 2.80 -12.12 -7.78
CA VAL A 317 2.85 -10.72 -8.26
C VAL A 317 3.92 -9.91 -7.52
N GLY A 318 4.84 -10.59 -6.85
CA GLY A 318 5.94 -9.98 -6.10
C GLY A 318 7.03 -9.38 -6.98
N ILE A 319 8.30 -9.53 -6.55
CA ILE A 319 9.46 -8.91 -7.20
C ILE A 319 9.76 -9.55 -8.55
N VAL A 320 9.79 -10.90 -8.62
CA VAL A 320 10.03 -11.65 -9.87
C VAL A 320 8.72 -12.21 -10.37
N ARG A 321 8.31 -11.76 -11.55
CA ARG A 321 7.04 -12.12 -12.20
C ARG A 321 7.29 -12.94 -13.46
N THR A 322 6.35 -13.81 -13.79
CA THR A 322 6.30 -14.54 -15.07
C THR A 322 4.86 -14.59 -15.54
N ASP A 323 4.62 -14.77 -16.83
CA ASP A 323 3.27 -14.85 -17.42
C ASP A 323 2.40 -15.88 -16.71
N LYS A 324 2.95 -17.08 -16.44
CA LYS A 324 2.24 -18.13 -15.70
C LYS A 324 1.88 -17.75 -14.26
N ARG A 325 2.75 -17.02 -13.58
CA ARG A 325 2.46 -16.54 -12.22
C ARG A 325 1.36 -15.46 -12.25
N LEU A 326 1.44 -14.51 -13.18
CA LEU A 326 0.44 -13.47 -13.34
C LEU A 326 -0.92 -14.04 -13.75
N GLU A 327 -0.97 -15.07 -14.60
CA GLU A 327 -2.19 -15.78 -14.96
C GLU A 327 -2.83 -16.47 -13.73
N ARG A 328 -2.03 -17.17 -12.93
CA ARG A 328 -2.51 -17.80 -11.69
C ARG A 328 -3.07 -16.76 -10.72
N ALA A 329 -2.38 -15.62 -10.56
CA ALA A 329 -2.87 -14.52 -9.72
C ALA A 329 -4.20 -13.97 -10.24
N ALA A 330 -4.32 -13.72 -11.56
CA ALA A 330 -5.54 -13.22 -12.16
C ALA A 330 -6.74 -14.14 -11.88
N ASN A 331 -6.57 -15.46 -12.05
CA ASN A 331 -7.62 -16.44 -11.82
C ASN A 331 -8.04 -16.47 -10.34
N ARG A 332 -7.07 -16.38 -9.42
CA ARG A 332 -7.33 -16.40 -7.98
C ARG A 332 -8.05 -15.13 -7.54
N ILE A 333 -7.57 -13.97 -7.96
CA ILE A 333 -8.19 -12.68 -7.64
C ILE A 333 -9.62 -12.61 -8.18
N ALA A 334 -9.88 -13.12 -9.38
CA ALA A 334 -11.22 -13.15 -9.95
C ALA A 334 -12.20 -14.00 -9.12
N LEU A 335 -11.73 -15.13 -8.55
CA LEU A 335 -12.53 -15.95 -7.64
C LEU A 335 -12.84 -15.21 -6.36
N LEU A 336 -11.83 -14.67 -5.68
CA LEU A 336 -11.98 -13.93 -4.43
C LEU A 336 -12.91 -12.73 -4.58
N LYS A 337 -12.74 -11.95 -5.67
CA LYS A 337 -13.64 -10.83 -5.97
C LYS A 337 -15.10 -11.24 -6.08
N LYS A 338 -15.37 -12.37 -6.75
CA LYS A 338 -16.74 -12.87 -6.88
C LYS A 338 -17.35 -13.21 -5.51
N GLU A 339 -16.60 -13.88 -4.65
CA GLU A 339 -17.03 -14.23 -3.30
C GLU A 339 -17.27 -12.98 -2.44
N THR A 340 -16.35 -12.02 -2.49
CA THR A 340 -16.48 -10.75 -1.77
C THR A 340 -17.63 -9.89 -2.29
N GLU A 341 -17.87 -9.84 -3.61
CA GLU A 341 -19.01 -9.15 -4.20
C GLU A 341 -20.35 -9.78 -3.78
N GLU A 342 -20.41 -11.11 -3.72
CA GLU A 342 -21.57 -11.83 -3.21
C GLU A 342 -21.82 -11.50 -1.73
N PHE A 343 -20.78 -11.54 -0.90
CA PHE A 343 -20.84 -11.22 0.52
C PHE A 343 -21.26 -9.73 0.73
N TYR A 344 -20.63 -8.81 0.00
CA TYR A 344 -20.94 -7.37 0.06
C TYR A 344 -22.40 -7.05 -0.34
N SER A 345 -22.99 -7.83 -1.23
CA SER A 345 -24.38 -7.64 -1.67
C SER A 345 -25.42 -8.09 -0.65
N ARG A 346 -25.03 -8.91 0.32
CA ARG A 346 -25.95 -9.53 1.29
C ARG A 346 -25.81 -9.00 2.71
N PHE A 347 -24.60 -8.52 3.07
CA PHE A 347 -24.29 -8.18 4.44
C PHE A 347 -23.92 -6.70 4.59
N ARG A 348 -24.15 -6.19 5.81
CA ARG A 348 -23.74 -4.83 6.17
C ARG A 348 -22.24 -4.66 6.02
N VAL A 349 -21.84 -3.46 5.59
CA VAL A 349 -20.43 -3.14 5.41
C VAL A 349 -19.72 -3.05 6.76
N THR A 350 -18.59 -3.72 6.85
CA THR A 350 -17.65 -3.60 7.96
C THR A 350 -16.33 -3.04 7.45
N ARG A 351 -15.48 -2.58 8.35
CA ARG A 351 -14.14 -2.12 7.98
C ARG A 351 -13.38 -3.18 7.19
N ASP A 352 -13.33 -4.40 7.71
CA ASP A 352 -12.53 -5.48 7.13
C ASP A 352 -13.05 -5.90 5.73
N LEU A 353 -14.37 -5.91 5.55
CA LEU A 353 -14.99 -6.14 4.24
C LEU A 353 -14.65 -5.04 3.23
N LEU A 354 -14.68 -3.77 3.64
CA LEU A 354 -14.33 -2.64 2.77
C LEU A 354 -12.85 -2.67 2.40
N GLU A 355 -11.96 -2.94 3.36
CA GLU A 355 -10.52 -3.07 3.10
C GLU A 355 -10.24 -4.24 2.14
N LEU A 356 -10.86 -5.41 2.33
CA LEU A 356 -10.74 -6.56 1.43
C LEU A 356 -11.19 -6.21 0.01
N ARG A 357 -12.37 -5.63 -0.16
CA ARG A 357 -12.91 -5.18 -1.46
C ARG A 357 -11.96 -4.20 -2.16
N ASN A 358 -11.34 -3.30 -1.42
CA ASN A 358 -10.37 -2.34 -1.96
C ASN A 358 -9.06 -3.04 -2.36
N LEU A 359 -8.53 -3.91 -1.52
CA LEU A 359 -7.32 -4.69 -1.82
C LEU A 359 -7.49 -5.59 -3.05
N GLU A 360 -8.64 -6.24 -3.21
CA GLU A 360 -8.94 -7.04 -4.41
C GLU A 360 -8.99 -6.19 -5.68
N THR A 361 -9.59 -4.99 -5.60
CA THR A 361 -9.60 -4.05 -6.71
C THR A 361 -8.18 -3.64 -7.10
N VAL A 362 -7.35 -3.28 -6.11
CA VAL A 362 -5.95 -2.89 -6.35
C VAL A 362 -5.12 -4.06 -6.87
N ALA A 363 -5.30 -5.26 -6.33
CA ALA A 363 -4.62 -6.46 -6.80
C ALA A 363 -4.94 -6.77 -8.27
N ASP A 364 -6.22 -6.67 -8.67
CA ASP A 364 -6.66 -6.83 -10.05
C ASP A 364 -6.00 -5.79 -10.98
N LEU A 365 -5.96 -4.52 -10.55
CA LEU A 365 -5.31 -3.45 -11.30
C LEU A 365 -3.79 -3.68 -11.44
N MET A 366 -3.12 -4.13 -10.38
CA MET A 366 -1.69 -4.48 -10.43
C MET A 366 -1.43 -5.62 -11.41
N VAL A 367 -2.24 -6.66 -11.39
CA VAL A 367 -2.08 -7.81 -12.29
C VAL A 367 -2.37 -7.44 -13.74
N ARG A 368 -3.43 -6.64 -13.99
CA ARG A 368 -3.74 -6.15 -15.34
C ARG A 368 -2.62 -5.28 -15.89
N SER A 369 -2.10 -4.34 -15.10
CA SER A 369 -0.98 -3.49 -15.48
C SER A 369 0.28 -4.31 -15.75
N ALA A 370 0.62 -5.27 -14.87
CA ALA A 370 1.76 -6.16 -15.06
C ALA A 370 1.64 -7.02 -16.33
N ARG A 371 0.46 -7.56 -16.64
CA ARG A 371 0.22 -8.37 -17.86
C ARG A 371 0.22 -7.57 -19.15
N SER A 372 -0.06 -6.27 -19.08
CA SER A 372 -0.03 -5.39 -20.26
C SER A 372 1.38 -4.90 -20.61
N ARG A 373 2.34 -5.01 -19.70
CA ARG A 373 3.73 -4.60 -19.91
C ARG A 373 4.60 -5.82 -20.27
N ASN A 374 5.09 -5.86 -21.49
CA ASN A 374 5.93 -6.97 -22.00
C ASN A 374 7.44 -6.71 -21.80
N GLU A 375 7.82 -5.56 -21.29
CA GLU A 375 9.22 -5.23 -21.02
C GLU A 375 9.52 -5.32 -19.51
N SER A 376 10.70 -5.83 -19.15
CA SER A 376 11.23 -5.69 -17.80
C SER A 376 11.77 -4.26 -17.61
N ARG A 377 11.16 -3.49 -16.71
CA ARG A 377 11.50 -2.09 -16.47
C ARG A 377 11.37 -1.71 -15.01
N GLY A 378 12.41 -1.12 -14.41
CA GLY A 378 12.38 -0.68 -13.04
C GLY A 378 11.97 -1.80 -12.08
N LEU A 379 10.78 -1.65 -11.50
CA LEU A 379 10.22 -2.59 -10.52
C LEU A 379 9.39 -3.74 -11.13
N HIS A 380 9.26 -3.76 -12.45
CA HIS A 380 8.54 -4.81 -13.18
C HIS A 380 9.47 -5.73 -13.94
#